data_026df4a21eaacc1e3f47863ffa333a06
#
_entry.id   026df4a21eaacc1e3f47863ffa333a06
#
_cell.length_a   1.000
_cell.length_b   1.000
_cell.length_c   1.000
_cell.angle_alpha   90.00
_cell.angle_beta   90.00
_cell.angle_gamma   90.00
#
_symmetry.space_group_name_H-M   'P 1'
#
loop_
_entity.id
_entity.type
_entity.pdbx_description
1 polymer ?
#
loop_
_entity_poly.entity_id
_entity_poly.type
_entity_poly.pdbx_seq_one_letter_code
_entity_poly.pdbx_strand_id
1 'polypeptide(L)'
;MRESRAGGSGPLSGPRLDTIAPPPRDPKLRYRRIILKLSGEALCGSQGFGIEPSVMKTTAEELADVYSAGVQVGIVVGGGNIFRGLKGASAGMDRAQSDYMGMLATVMNSLALQDALEKCEVPTRVQTALEIRSIAEPYIRRRAIRHFEKGRFVIFAAGTGNPYFSTDTAAALRAMEVHADALFKATKVQGIYDKDPVKFSEATMYKNMSFDRFINDRIGVMDSTAATLCRDNNMPIRVFKLTEPGNIKRVVFGEPIGTIVEG
;
A
#
# COMPACT_ATOMS: atom_id res chain seq x y z
N MET A 1 25.70 41.94 -33.61
CA MET A 1 24.65 41.23 -32.86
C MET A 1 24.88 39.75 -33.04
N ARG A 2 25.38 39.09 -32.00
CA ARG A 2 25.53 37.61 -31.95
C ARG A 2 24.54 37.10 -30.94
N GLU A 3 23.55 36.34 -31.41
CA GLU A 3 22.59 35.65 -30.57
C GLU A 3 23.27 34.47 -29.83
N SER A 4 23.22 34.50 -28.52
CA SER A 4 23.64 33.39 -27.64
C SER A 4 22.57 32.30 -27.70
N ARG A 5 22.88 31.16 -28.27
CA ARG A 5 22.07 29.95 -28.18
C ARG A 5 22.16 29.39 -26.76
N ALA A 6 21.03 29.34 -26.11
CA ALA A 6 20.85 28.67 -24.82
C ALA A 6 21.15 27.16 -24.95
N GLY A 7 21.88 26.64 -23.98
CA GLY A 7 22.30 25.25 -23.91
C GLY A 7 21.12 24.30 -23.76
N GLY A 8 21.07 23.30 -24.63
CA GLY A 8 20.15 22.18 -24.52
C GLY A 8 20.48 21.33 -23.30
N SER A 9 19.48 21.07 -22.48
CA SER A 9 19.53 20.01 -21.47
C SER A 9 19.65 18.67 -22.17
N GLY A 10 20.82 18.02 -22.07
CA GLY A 10 21.01 16.65 -22.52
C GLY A 10 20.06 15.67 -21.84
N PRO A 11 19.76 14.52 -22.43
CA PRO A 11 18.89 13.53 -21.83
C PRO A 11 19.47 13.07 -20.50
N LEU A 12 18.65 13.01 -19.47
CA LEU A 12 18.98 12.46 -18.16
C LEU A 12 19.35 10.97 -18.33
N SER A 13 20.64 10.69 -18.46
CA SER A 13 21.18 9.33 -18.57
C SER A 13 21.41 8.72 -17.19
N GLY A 14 20.33 8.56 -16.40
CA GLY A 14 20.36 7.70 -15.22
C GLY A 14 20.35 6.22 -15.65
N PRO A 15 20.87 5.30 -14.83
CA PRO A 15 20.79 3.87 -15.13
C PRO A 15 19.32 3.49 -15.35
N ARG A 16 19.04 2.71 -16.40
CA ARG A 16 17.67 2.22 -16.63
C ARG A 16 17.31 1.32 -15.46
N LEU A 17 16.33 1.72 -14.64
CA LEU A 17 15.89 0.99 -13.45
C LEU A 17 15.57 -0.49 -13.74
N ASP A 18 15.16 -0.80 -14.97
CA ASP A 18 14.89 -2.17 -15.41
C ASP A 18 16.13 -3.09 -15.48
N THR A 19 17.34 -2.55 -15.46
CA THR A 19 18.58 -3.31 -15.51
C THR A 19 19.23 -3.51 -14.14
N ILE A 20 18.66 -2.92 -13.09
CA ILE A 20 19.16 -3.07 -11.71
C ILE A 20 18.87 -4.50 -11.25
N ALA A 21 19.93 -5.20 -10.84
CA ALA A 21 19.78 -6.52 -10.23
C ALA A 21 19.02 -6.40 -8.89
N PRO A 22 18.12 -7.34 -8.56
CA PRO A 22 17.44 -7.32 -7.28
C PRO A 22 18.46 -7.37 -6.12
N PRO A 23 18.23 -6.61 -5.04
CA PRO A 23 19.12 -6.68 -3.88
C PRO A 23 19.10 -8.08 -3.27
N PRO A 24 20.24 -8.55 -2.72
CA PRO A 24 20.30 -9.83 -2.05
C PRO A 24 19.35 -9.82 -0.84
N ARG A 25 18.70 -10.95 -0.62
CA ARG A 25 17.79 -11.10 0.53
C ARG A 25 18.60 -11.18 1.82
N ASP A 26 18.24 -10.35 2.81
CA ASP A 26 18.76 -10.47 4.17
C ASP A 26 18.26 -11.78 4.81
N PRO A 27 19.15 -12.65 5.34
CA PRO A 27 18.74 -13.91 5.96
C PRO A 27 17.92 -13.75 7.25
N LYS A 28 17.94 -12.59 7.88
CA LYS A 28 17.18 -12.27 9.09
C LYS A 28 15.73 -11.89 8.85
N LEU A 29 15.30 -11.74 7.59
CA LEU A 29 13.93 -11.40 7.25
C LEU A 29 12.94 -12.46 7.74
N ARG A 30 11.95 -12.02 8.51
CA ARG A 30 10.78 -12.84 8.90
C ARG A 30 9.85 -13.07 7.72
N TYR A 31 9.62 -12.01 6.92
CA TYR A 31 8.70 -12.01 5.79
C TYR A 31 9.48 -11.82 4.49
N ARG A 32 9.26 -12.69 3.53
CA ARG A 32 9.90 -12.67 2.22
C ARG A 32 9.13 -11.84 1.21
N ARG A 33 7.79 -11.99 1.22
CA ARG A 33 6.85 -11.27 0.37
C ARG A 33 5.70 -10.76 1.21
N ILE A 34 5.41 -9.48 1.08
CA ILE A 34 4.34 -8.84 1.81
C ILE A 34 3.42 -8.08 0.87
N ILE A 35 2.15 -7.92 1.28
CA ILE A 35 1.29 -6.86 0.75
C ILE A 35 1.20 -5.76 1.80
N LEU A 36 1.60 -4.56 1.43
CA LEU A 36 1.48 -3.37 2.26
C LEU A 36 0.26 -2.56 1.83
N LYS A 37 -0.72 -2.43 2.70
CA LYS A 37 -1.87 -1.56 2.50
C LYS A 37 -1.65 -0.20 3.15
N LEU A 38 -1.66 0.83 2.34
CA LEU A 38 -1.56 2.23 2.74
C LEU A 38 -2.92 2.92 2.65
N SER A 39 -3.27 3.73 3.66
CA SER A 39 -4.43 4.62 3.54
C SER A 39 -4.09 5.79 2.61
N GLY A 40 -4.98 6.13 1.66
CA GLY A 40 -4.82 7.35 0.87
C GLY A 40 -4.74 8.61 1.74
N GLU A 41 -5.46 8.63 2.86
CA GLU A 41 -5.40 9.74 3.83
C GLU A 41 -4.04 9.92 4.50
N ALA A 42 -3.17 8.92 4.45
CA ALA A 42 -1.78 9.08 4.92
C ALA A 42 -0.94 9.90 3.93
N LEU A 43 -1.40 10.04 2.67
CA LEU A 43 -0.66 10.69 1.59
C LEU A 43 -0.96 12.18 1.43
N CYS A 44 -1.99 12.70 2.12
CA CYS A 44 -2.37 14.12 2.02
C CYS A 44 -1.72 15.01 3.09
N GLY A 45 -0.93 14.44 3.99
CA GLY A 45 -0.28 15.19 5.07
C GLY A 45 -1.28 15.99 5.90
N SER A 46 -0.92 17.23 6.25
CA SER A 46 -1.76 18.16 7.02
C SER A 46 -2.85 18.85 6.18
N GLN A 47 -2.78 18.77 4.85
CA GLN A 47 -3.73 19.44 3.96
C GLN A 47 -5.12 18.77 3.96
N GLY A 48 -5.22 17.51 4.38
CA GLY A 48 -6.48 16.75 4.46
C GLY A 48 -7.08 16.33 3.12
N PHE A 49 -6.51 16.79 1.99
CA PHE A 49 -6.92 16.47 0.62
C PHE A 49 -5.72 16.47 -0.32
N GLY A 50 -5.81 15.68 -1.40
CA GLY A 50 -4.78 15.62 -2.45
C GLY A 50 -3.58 14.76 -2.07
N ILE A 51 -2.46 15.01 -2.72
CA ILE A 51 -1.19 14.30 -2.55
C ILE A 51 -0.14 15.31 -2.08
N GLU A 52 0.44 15.06 -0.91
CA GLU A 52 1.51 15.90 -0.36
C GLU A 52 2.88 15.36 -0.78
N PRO A 53 3.66 16.11 -1.59
CA PRO A 53 4.93 15.62 -2.13
C PRO A 53 5.95 15.23 -1.07
N SER A 54 6.01 15.94 0.05
CA SER A 54 6.93 15.62 1.16
C SER A 54 6.60 14.29 1.81
N VAL A 55 5.31 13.97 1.99
CA VAL A 55 4.83 12.70 2.54
C VAL A 55 5.12 11.55 1.57
N MET A 56 4.91 11.78 0.25
CA MET A 56 5.28 10.79 -0.77
C MET A 56 6.77 10.47 -0.73
N LYS A 57 7.61 11.50 -0.65
CA LYS A 57 9.06 11.33 -0.57
C LYS A 57 9.46 10.51 0.66
N THR A 58 9.01 10.89 1.85
CA THR A 58 9.32 10.15 3.09
C THR A 58 8.84 8.70 3.04
N THR A 59 7.63 8.46 2.50
CA THR A 59 7.10 7.10 2.32
C THR A 59 7.95 6.29 1.36
N ALA A 60 8.41 6.89 0.26
CA ALA A 60 9.28 6.21 -0.71
C ALA A 60 10.66 5.91 -0.14
N GLU A 61 11.25 6.82 0.64
CA GLU A 61 12.54 6.62 1.33
C GLU A 61 12.46 5.44 2.32
N GLU A 62 11.39 5.36 3.12
CA GLU A 62 11.17 4.24 4.05
C GLU A 62 10.99 2.90 3.30
N LEU A 63 10.30 2.92 2.18
CA LEU A 63 10.13 1.75 1.32
C LEU A 63 11.41 1.35 0.59
N ALA A 64 12.29 2.30 0.25
CA ALA A 64 13.61 2.01 -0.31
C ALA A 64 14.52 1.29 0.70
N ASP A 65 14.42 1.61 1.98
CA ASP A 65 15.09 0.87 3.05
C ASP A 65 14.62 -0.59 3.15
N VAL A 66 13.33 -0.84 2.91
CA VAL A 66 12.76 -2.20 2.87
C VAL A 66 13.22 -2.93 1.60
N TYR A 67 13.26 -2.21 0.46
CA TYR A 67 13.75 -2.75 -0.81
C TYR A 67 15.19 -3.25 -0.69
N SER A 68 16.08 -2.45 -0.08
CA SER A 68 17.50 -2.80 0.08
C SER A 68 17.72 -4.06 0.91
N ALA A 69 16.76 -4.46 1.76
CA ALA A 69 16.79 -5.72 2.49
C ALA A 69 16.36 -6.94 1.64
N GLY A 70 15.97 -6.75 0.38
CA GLY A 70 15.58 -7.83 -0.53
C GLY A 70 14.17 -8.38 -0.31
N VAL A 71 13.28 -7.57 0.28
CA VAL A 71 11.86 -7.92 0.47
C VAL A 71 11.06 -7.68 -0.81
N GLN A 72 10.19 -8.61 -1.18
CA GLN A 72 9.22 -8.43 -2.25
C GLN A 72 7.97 -7.74 -1.71
N VAL A 73 7.70 -6.54 -2.19
CA VAL A 73 6.58 -5.72 -1.70
C VAL A 73 5.57 -5.45 -2.79
N GLY A 74 4.34 -5.92 -2.55
CA GLY A 74 3.15 -5.45 -3.25
C GLY A 74 2.48 -4.34 -2.43
N ILE A 75 2.05 -3.27 -3.07
CA ILE A 75 1.46 -2.12 -2.38
C ILE A 75 0.02 -1.94 -2.86
N VAL A 76 -0.92 -1.78 -1.94
CA VAL A 76 -2.29 -1.36 -2.21
C VAL A 76 -2.52 -0.02 -1.53
N VAL A 77 -2.85 0.99 -2.29
CA VAL A 77 -3.09 2.34 -1.77
C VAL A 77 -4.55 2.73 -1.89
N GLY A 78 -5.12 3.33 -0.83
CA GLY A 78 -6.48 3.86 -0.85
C GLY A 78 -6.59 5.18 -1.64
N GLY A 79 -7.82 5.57 -2.02
CA GLY A 79 -8.09 6.81 -2.76
C GLY A 79 -8.75 7.93 -1.91
N GLY A 80 -8.91 7.71 -0.60
CA GLY A 80 -9.74 8.55 0.27
C GLY A 80 -9.24 10.00 0.48
N ASN A 81 -8.00 10.29 0.12
CA ASN A 81 -7.42 11.64 0.08
C ASN A 81 -7.88 12.48 -1.14
N ILE A 82 -8.35 11.82 -2.20
CA ILE A 82 -8.81 12.45 -3.43
C ILE A 82 -10.34 12.31 -3.55
N PHE A 83 -10.87 11.09 -3.40
CA PHE A 83 -12.29 10.84 -3.49
C PHE A 83 -12.72 9.65 -2.63
N ARG A 84 -13.85 9.79 -1.93
CA ARG A 84 -14.45 8.73 -1.10
C ARG A 84 -15.79 8.30 -1.67
N GLY A 85 -15.86 7.10 -2.24
CA GLY A 85 -17.07 6.55 -2.85
C GLY A 85 -18.29 6.57 -1.92
N LEU A 86 -18.14 6.16 -0.66
CA LEU A 86 -19.21 6.19 0.32
C LEU A 86 -19.77 7.59 0.58
N LYS A 87 -18.93 8.63 0.62
CA LYS A 87 -19.38 10.03 0.79
C LYS A 87 -20.09 10.54 -0.46
N GLY A 88 -19.61 10.19 -1.65
CA GLY A 88 -20.28 10.53 -2.91
C GLY A 88 -21.66 9.89 -3.00
N ALA A 89 -21.79 8.61 -2.69
CA ALA A 89 -23.06 7.90 -2.65
C ALA A 89 -24.03 8.51 -1.61
N SER A 90 -23.56 8.88 -0.42
CA SER A 90 -24.36 9.57 0.59
C SER A 90 -24.83 10.96 0.14
N ALA A 91 -24.15 11.58 -0.82
CA ALA A 91 -24.52 12.85 -1.44
C ALA A 91 -25.45 12.68 -2.66
N GLY A 92 -25.98 11.48 -2.92
CA GLY A 92 -26.96 11.21 -3.97
C GLY A 92 -26.36 10.69 -5.29
N MET A 93 -25.05 10.43 -5.36
CA MET A 93 -24.45 9.77 -6.53
C MET A 93 -24.81 8.27 -6.54
N ASP A 94 -24.89 7.69 -7.74
CA ASP A 94 -24.96 6.24 -7.87
C ASP A 94 -23.75 5.59 -7.20
N ARG A 95 -23.97 4.52 -6.44
CA ARG A 95 -22.94 3.89 -5.63
C ARG A 95 -21.82 3.30 -6.50
N ALA A 96 -22.15 2.64 -7.59
CA ALA A 96 -21.15 2.04 -8.47
C ALA A 96 -20.30 3.11 -9.15
N GLN A 97 -20.93 4.20 -9.63
CA GLN A 97 -20.20 5.33 -10.21
C GLN A 97 -19.25 5.97 -9.19
N SER A 98 -19.72 6.17 -7.97
CA SER A 98 -18.94 6.73 -6.88
C SER A 98 -17.74 5.85 -6.52
N ASP A 99 -17.90 4.53 -6.51
CA ASP A 99 -16.84 3.58 -6.27
C ASP A 99 -15.81 3.56 -7.41
N TYR A 100 -16.23 3.68 -8.69
CA TYR A 100 -15.31 3.84 -9.82
C TYR A 100 -14.46 5.11 -9.70
N MET A 101 -15.03 6.23 -9.28
CA MET A 101 -14.25 7.45 -9.00
C MET A 101 -13.22 7.21 -7.90
N GLY A 102 -13.59 6.49 -6.84
CA GLY A 102 -12.65 6.06 -5.79
C GLY A 102 -11.53 5.17 -6.32
N MET A 103 -11.83 4.25 -7.24
CA MET A 103 -10.82 3.41 -7.90
C MET A 103 -9.86 4.25 -8.75
N LEU A 104 -10.35 5.23 -9.52
CA LEU A 104 -9.50 6.15 -10.28
C LEU A 104 -8.61 7.00 -9.35
N ALA A 105 -9.12 7.42 -8.20
CA ALA A 105 -8.32 8.10 -7.18
C ALA A 105 -7.14 7.23 -6.69
N THR A 106 -7.33 5.91 -6.55
CA THR A 106 -6.22 5.00 -6.21
C THR A 106 -5.20 4.91 -7.33
N VAL A 107 -5.60 5.00 -8.60
CA VAL A 107 -4.68 5.02 -9.74
C VAL A 107 -3.79 6.27 -9.69
N MET A 108 -4.35 7.44 -9.41
CA MET A 108 -3.58 8.69 -9.24
C MET A 108 -2.53 8.54 -8.13
N ASN A 109 -2.93 8.05 -6.95
CA ASN A 109 -2.00 7.79 -5.85
C ASN A 109 -0.91 6.78 -6.22
N SER A 110 -1.25 5.75 -6.98
CA SER A 110 -0.31 4.71 -7.42
C SER A 110 0.76 5.25 -8.36
N LEU A 111 0.39 6.13 -9.29
CA LEU A 111 1.33 6.77 -10.20
C LEU A 111 2.27 7.72 -9.46
N ALA A 112 1.75 8.51 -8.51
CA ALA A 112 2.56 9.39 -7.69
C ALA A 112 3.55 8.62 -6.81
N LEU A 113 3.11 7.49 -6.22
CA LEU A 113 3.98 6.64 -5.42
C LEU A 113 5.04 5.93 -6.28
N GLN A 114 4.68 5.49 -7.49
CA GLN A 114 5.66 4.93 -8.44
C GLN A 114 6.76 5.94 -8.75
N ASP A 115 6.41 7.18 -9.13
CA ASP A 115 7.38 8.24 -9.42
C ASP A 115 8.32 8.50 -8.23
N ALA A 116 7.77 8.55 -7.01
CA ALA A 116 8.55 8.76 -5.80
C ALA A 116 9.51 7.59 -5.51
N LEU A 117 9.05 6.33 -5.68
CA LEU A 117 9.86 5.13 -5.49
C LEU A 117 10.98 5.03 -6.54
N GLU A 118 10.68 5.31 -7.79
CA GLU A 118 11.67 5.28 -8.87
C GLU A 118 12.74 6.36 -8.71
N LYS A 119 12.41 7.51 -8.12
CA LYS A 119 13.37 8.54 -7.70
C LYS A 119 14.29 8.08 -6.55
N CYS A 120 13.84 7.12 -5.75
CA CYS A 120 14.64 6.44 -4.71
C CYS A 120 15.31 5.16 -5.24
N GLU A 121 15.44 5.00 -6.55
CA GLU A 121 16.06 3.84 -7.22
C GLU A 121 15.38 2.50 -6.94
N VAL A 122 14.10 2.50 -6.56
CA VAL A 122 13.29 1.29 -6.37
C VAL A 122 12.51 0.99 -7.65
N PRO A 123 12.90 -0.03 -8.45
CA PRO A 123 12.20 -0.40 -9.66
C PRO A 123 10.75 -0.78 -9.34
N THR A 124 9.79 -0.06 -9.87
CA THR A 124 8.37 -0.20 -9.50
C THR A 124 7.49 -0.36 -10.74
N ARG A 125 6.39 -1.12 -10.62
CA ARG A 125 5.36 -1.26 -11.65
C ARG A 125 3.97 -1.05 -11.06
N VAL A 126 3.15 -0.26 -11.74
CA VAL A 126 1.73 -0.13 -11.43
C VAL A 126 0.94 -1.13 -12.26
N GLN A 127 0.15 -1.97 -11.60
CA GLN A 127 -0.83 -2.84 -12.23
C GLN A 127 -2.23 -2.45 -11.77
N THR A 128 -3.14 -2.23 -12.72
CA THR A 128 -4.50 -1.75 -12.43
C THR A 128 -5.55 -2.81 -12.74
N ALA A 129 -6.55 -2.94 -11.87
CA ALA A 129 -7.71 -3.79 -12.08
C ALA A 129 -8.72 -3.21 -13.08
N LEU A 130 -8.72 -1.90 -13.30
CA LEU A 130 -9.41 -1.23 -14.41
C LEU A 130 -8.47 -1.10 -15.60
N GLU A 131 -8.91 -1.40 -16.80
CA GLU A 131 -8.06 -1.37 -17.99
C GLU A 131 -7.81 0.08 -18.45
N ILE A 132 -6.61 0.60 -18.17
CA ILE A 132 -6.15 1.95 -18.56
C ILE A 132 -4.76 1.80 -19.20
N ARG A 133 -4.69 1.11 -20.35
CA ARG A 133 -3.46 0.61 -20.98
C ARG A 133 -2.39 1.68 -21.25
N SER A 134 -2.79 2.92 -21.50
CA SER A 134 -1.85 4.03 -21.74
C SER A 134 -1.14 4.53 -20.48
N ILE A 135 -1.56 4.11 -19.29
CA ILE A 135 -1.08 4.65 -18.02
C ILE A 135 -0.44 3.56 -17.13
N ALA A 136 -1.06 2.37 -17.05
CA ALA A 136 -0.62 1.30 -16.18
C ALA A 136 -0.85 -0.08 -16.81
N GLU A 137 -0.09 -1.08 -16.39
CA GLU A 137 -0.26 -2.45 -16.87
C GLU A 137 -1.61 -3.01 -16.39
N PRO A 138 -2.36 -3.75 -17.22
CA PRO A 138 -3.48 -4.55 -16.73
C PRO A 138 -2.99 -5.57 -15.69
N TYR A 139 -3.73 -5.73 -14.59
CA TYR A 139 -3.40 -6.71 -13.58
C TYR A 139 -3.51 -8.14 -14.14
N ILE A 140 -2.41 -8.84 -14.12
CA ILE A 140 -2.32 -10.27 -14.41
C ILE A 140 -1.47 -10.93 -13.33
N ARG A 141 -2.05 -11.83 -12.54
CA ARG A 141 -1.40 -12.49 -11.39
C ARG A 141 0.02 -12.98 -11.69
N ARG A 142 0.22 -13.73 -12.79
CA ARG A 142 1.54 -14.26 -13.16
C ARG A 142 2.54 -13.17 -13.51
N ARG A 143 2.09 -12.04 -14.06
CA ARG A 143 2.93 -10.89 -14.35
C ARG A 143 3.37 -10.19 -13.07
N ALA A 144 2.48 -10.04 -12.08
CA ALA A 144 2.84 -9.51 -10.77
C ALA A 144 3.92 -10.37 -10.09
N ILE A 145 3.76 -11.68 -10.07
CA ILE A 145 4.76 -12.62 -9.54
C ILE A 145 6.09 -12.47 -10.26
N ARG A 146 6.07 -12.34 -11.60
CA ARG A 146 7.29 -12.14 -12.40
C ARG A 146 7.98 -10.82 -12.10
N HIS A 147 7.24 -9.76 -11.76
CA HIS A 147 7.86 -8.50 -11.29
C HIS A 147 8.56 -8.69 -9.95
N PHE A 148 7.96 -9.37 -8.99
CA PHE A 148 8.61 -9.68 -7.72
C PHE A 148 9.90 -10.50 -7.90
N GLU A 149 9.88 -11.51 -8.76
CA GLU A 149 11.06 -12.32 -9.09
C GLU A 149 12.20 -11.49 -9.71
N LYS A 150 11.87 -10.40 -10.42
CA LYS A 150 12.81 -9.45 -10.99
C LYS A 150 13.23 -8.35 -9.99
N GLY A 151 12.85 -8.45 -8.72
CA GLY A 151 13.16 -7.45 -7.70
C GLY A 151 12.43 -6.12 -7.89
N ARG A 152 11.25 -6.11 -8.50
CA ARG A 152 10.45 -4.91 -8.66
C ARG A 152 9.35 -4.88 -7.60
N PHE A 153 9.07 -3.70 -7.08
CA PHE A 153 7.83 -3.49 -6.35
C PHE A 153 6.63 -3.45 -7.30
N VAL A 154 5.47 -3.88 -6.84
CA VAL A 154 4.23 -3.83 -7.61
C VAL A 154 3.18 -3.04 -6.84
N ILE A 155 2.66 -1.98 -7.44
CA ILE A 155 1.53 -1.23 -6.87
C ILE A 155 0.26 -1.71 -7.55
N PHE A 156 -0.68 -2.22 -6.77
CA PHE A 156 -1.97 -2.71 -7.24
C PHE A 156 -3.00 -1.58 -7.14
N ALA A 157 -3.36 -1.00 -8.27
CA ALA A 157 -4.28 0.11 -8.40
C ALA A 157 -5.71 -0.35 -8.75
N ALA A 158 -6.67 0.54 -8.58
CA ALA A 158 -8.10 0.35 -8.84
C ALA A 158 -8.76 -0.76 -7.99
N GLY A 159 -8.21 -1.06 -6.81
CA GLY A 159 -8.81 -1.98 -5.87
C GLY A 159 -9.00 -3.39 -6.44
N THR A 160 -10.23 -3.92 -6.34
CA THR A 160 -10.62 -5.19 -6.96
C THR A 160 -11.04 -5.03 -8.43
N GLY A 161 -11.27 -3.81 -8.90
CA GLY A 161 -11.92 -3.52 -10.19
C GLY A 161 -13.46 -3.59 -10.14
N ASN A 162 -14.02 -3.94 -8.99
CA ASN A 162 -15.46 -4.08 -8.81
C ASN A 162 -15.98 -3.10 -7.75
N PRO A 163 -17.11 -2.41 -8.00
CA PRO A 163 -17.82 -1.62 -6.99
C PRO A 163 -18.15 -2.45 -5.74
N TYR A 164 -18.48 -1.76 -4.65
CA TYR A 164 -18.88 -2.32 -3.35
C TYR A 164 -17.74 -2.94 -2.51
N PHE A 165 -16.55 -3.12 -3.05
CA PHE A 165 -15.40 -3.63 -2.32
C PHE A 165 -14.45 -2.51 -1.88
N SER A 166 -13.88 -2.67 -0.71
CA SER A 166 -12.89 -1.73 -0.18
C SER A 166 -11.48 -2.03 -0.70
N THR A 167 -10.54 -1.11 -0.46
CA THR A 167 -9.13 -1.35 -0.71
C THR A 167 -8.49 -2.32 0.29
N ASP A 168 -9.11 -2.55 1.46
CA ASP A 168 -8.68 -3.60 2.39
C ASP A 168 -9.01 -4.98 1.82
N THR A 169 -10.23 -5.16 1.26
CA THR A 169 -10.59 -6.39 0.54
C THR A 169 -9.67 -6.63 -0.66
N ALA A 170 -9.34 -5.58 -1.41
CA ALA A 170 -8.38 -5.71 -2.51
C ALA A 170 -7.00 -6.15 -2.01
N ALA A 171 -6.50 -5.59 -0.90
CA ALA A 171 -5.21 -5.97 -0.34
C ALA A 171 -5.19 -7.43 0.12
N ALA A 172 -6.25 -7.90 0.78
CA ALA A 172 -6.40 -9.30 1.16
C ALA A 172 -6.39 -10.21 -0.07
N LEU A 173 -7.20 -9.90 -1.11
CA LEU A 173 -7.24 -10.67 -2.35
C LEU A 173 -5.86 -10.76 -3.02
N ARG A 174 -5.16 -9.62 -3.18
CA ARG A 174 -3.81 -9.60 -3.78
C ARG A 174 -2.80 -10.39 -2.95
N ALA A 175 -2.90 -10.37 -1.61
CA ALA A 175 -2.02 -11.15 -0.74
C ALA A 175 -2.11 -12.65 -1.02
N MET A 176 -3.35 -13.19 -1.16
CA MET A 176 -3.55 -14.60 -1.52
C MET A 176 -3.02 -14.90 -2.93
N GLU A 177 -3.41 -14.09 -3.92
CA GLU A 177 -3.08 -14.31 -5.32
C GLU A 177 -1.58 -14.35 -5.59
N VAL A 178 -0.80 -13.53 -4.88
CA VAL A 178 0.66 -13.48 -5.07
C VAL A 178 1.43 -14.29 -4.05
N HIS A 179 0.75 -15.05 -3.18
CA HIS A 179 1.37 -15.84 -2.11
C HIS A 179 2.25 -15.00 -1.19
N ALA A 180 1.69 -13.93 -0.64
CA ALA A 180 2.35 -13.14 0.39
C ALA A 180 2.45 -13.91 1.70
N ASP A 181 3.48 -13.66 2.49
CA ASP A 181 3.67 -14.25 3.81
C ASP A 181 2.78 -13.55 4.86
N ALA A 182 2.42 -12.29 4.62
CA ALA A 182 1.55 -11.51 5.50
C ALA A 182 0.96 -10.29 4.77
N LEU A 183 -0.19 -9.83 5.27
CA LEU A 183 -0.79 -8.55 4.94
C LEU A 183 -0.43 -7.50 5.99
N PHE A 184 0.27 -6.45 5.59
CA PHE A 184 0.66 -5.33 6.44
C PHE A 184 -0.33 -4.18 6.26
N LYS A 185 -1.02 -3.81 7.34
CA LYS A 185 -1.91 -2.65 7.36
C LYS A 185 -1.27 -1.52 8.13
N ALA A 186 -0.75 -0.54 7.40
CA ALA A 186 -0.21 0.68 7.95
C ALA A 186 -1.33 1.68 8.28
N THR A 187 -1.38 2.16 9.52
CA THR A 187 -2.45 2.99 10.08
C THR A 187 -1.90 4.26 10.74
N LYS A 188 -2.80 5.11 11.26
CA LYS A 188 -2.44 6.30 12.05
C LYS A 188 -2.19 5.99 13.54
N VAL A 189 -2.58 4.81 14.00
CA VAL A 189 -2.45 4.36 15.41
C VAL A 189 -1.48 3.19 15.50
N GLN A 190 -0.96 2.94 16.71
CA GLN A 190 0.09 1.94 16.95
C GLN A 190 -0.32 0.51 16.59
N GLY A 191 -1.60 0.17 16.72
CA GLY A 191 -2.13 -1.17 16.49
C GLY A 191 -3.63 -1.21 16.68
N ILE A 192 -4.17 -2.35 17.08
CA ILE A 192 -5.58 -2.56 17.42
C ILE A 192 -5.77 -2.35 18.91
N TYR A 193 -6.81 -1.61 19.27
CA TYR A 193 -7.16 -1.27 20.64
C TYR A 193 -8.57 -1.77 20.99
N ASP A 194 -8.83 -1.90 22.29
CA ASP A 194 -10.14 -2.23 22.85
C ASP A 194 -11.18 -1.11 22.61
N LYS A 195 -10.73 0.13 22.46
CA LYS A 195 -11.51 1.32 22.14
C LYS A 195 -10.64 2.35 21.41
N ASP A 196 -11.25 3.40 20.89
CA ASP A 196 -10.55 4.42 20.10
C ASP A 196 -9.48 5.15 20.93
N PRO A 197 -8.17 4.94 20.67
CA PRO A 197 -7.10 5.55 21.46
C PRO A 197 -6.99 7.09 21.28
N VAL A 198 -7.63 7.66 20.27
CA VAL A 198 -7.70 9.11 20.07
C VAL A 198 -8.71 9.75 21.01
N LYS A 199 -9.78 9.02 21.36
CA LYS A 199 -10.85 9.50 22.25
C LYS A 199 -10.64 9.10 23.70
N PHE A 200 -9.97 7.97 23.95
CA PHE A 200 -9.83 7.35 25.27
C PHE A 200 -8.35 7.10 25.55
N SER A 201 -7.76 7.90 26.46
CA SER A 201 -6.34 7.79 26.82
C SER A 201 -5.99 6.46 27.52
N GLU A 202 -6.99 5.80 28.14
CA GLU A 202 -6.87 4.50 28.80
C GLU A 202 -7.08 3.31 27.84
N ALA A 203 -7.18 3.55 26.53
CA ALA A 203 -7.31 2.48 25.55
C ALA A 203 -6.10 1.54 25.56
N THR A 204 -6.37 0.24 25.63
CA THR A 204 -5.33 -0.80 25.71
C THR A 204 -5.12 -1.45 24.35
N MET A 205 -3.86 -1.50 23.89
CA MET A 205 -3.50 -2.12 22.63
C MET A 205 -3.35 -3.63 22.77
N TYR A 206 -3.94 -4.38 21.85
CA TYR A 206 -3.71 -5.82 21.71
C TYR A 206 -2.40 -6.09 20.98
N LYS A 207 -1.53 -6.94 21.56
CA LYS A 207 -0.33 -7.42 20.87
C LYS A 207 -0.65 -8.52 19.87
N ASN A 208 -1.52 -9.46 20.26
CA ASN A 208 -1.99 -10.56 19.45
C ASN A 208 -3.52 -10.61 19.52
N MET A 209 -4.16 -11.02 18.43
CA MET A 209 -5.61 -11.17 18.33
C MET A 209 -5.94 -12.32 17.38
N SER A 210 -6.94 -13.16 17.75
CA SER A 210 -7.45 -14.17 16.82
C SER A 210 -8.38 -13.53 15.78
N PHE A 211 -8.50 -14.13 14.61
CA PHE A 211 -9.46 -13.68 13.58
C PHE A 211 -10.90 -13.72 14.07
N ASP A 212 -11.28 -14.75 14.85
CA ASP A 212 -12.64 -14.85 15.37
C ASP A 212 -12.96 -13.68 16.29
N ARG A 213 -12.06 -13.30 17.17
CA ARG A 213 -12.23 -12.12 18.02
C ARG A 213 -12.28 -10.84 17.18
N PHE A 214 -11.38 -10.69 16.22
CA PHE A 214 -11.35 -9.52 15.32
C PHE A 214 -12.68 -9.30 14.59
N ILE A 215 -13.29 -10.39 14.10
CA ILE A 215 -14.55 -10.36 13.36
C ILE A 215 -15.74 -10.17 14.30
N ASN A 216 -15.80 -10.93 15.42
CA ASN A 216 -16.92 -10.89 16.36
C ASN A 216 -17.02 -9.53 17.08
N ASP A 217 -15.90 -8.94 17.48
CA ASP A 217 -15.83 -7.64 18.15
C ASP A 217 -16.01 -6.48 17.15
N ARG A 218 -16.20 -6.76 15.83
CA ARG A 218 -16.38 -5.79 14.74
C ARG A 218 -15.32 -4.69 14.77
N ILE A 219 -14.07 -5.09 14.94
CA ILE A 219 -12.94 -4.16 15.02
C ILE A 219 -12.85 -3.32 13.74
N GLY A 220 -13.05 -2.00 13.88
CA GLY A 220 -13.18 -1.07 12.75
C GLY A 220 -11.89 -0.75 11.99
N VAL A 221 -10.80 -1.46 12.25
CA VAL A 221 -9.51 -1.24 11.58
C VAL A 221 -9.54 -1.72 10.12
N MET A 222 -10.29 -2.79 9.83
CA MET A 222 -10.42 -3.40 8.49
C MET A 222 -11.87 -3.86 8.29
N ASP A 223 -12.35 -3.89 7.05
CA ASP A 223 -13.68 -4.42 6.79
C ASP A 223 -13.75 -5.95 6.99
N SER A 224 -14.94 -6.43 7.35
CA SER A 224 -15.16 -7.84 7.69
C SER A 224 -14.91 -8.80 6.52
N THR A 225 -15.15 -8.36 5.28
CA THR A 225 -14.90 -9.17 4.07
C THR A 225 -13.39 -9.45 3.95
N ALA A 226 -12.56 -8.42 4.11
CA ALA A 226 -11.11 -8.57 4.09
C ALA A 226 -10.62 -9.48 5.23
N ALA A 227 -11.15 -9.28 6.45
CA ALA A 227 -10.78 -10.08 7.61
C ALA A 227 -11.16 -11.56 7.45
N THR A 228 -12.37 -11.84 6.97
CA THR A 228 -12.85 -13.21 6.70
C THR A 228 -12.00 -13.87 5.62
N LEU A 229 -11.68 -13.15 4.54
CA LEU A 229 -10.81 -13.69 3.48
C LEU A 229 -9.41 -14.06 4.02
N CYS A 230 -8.84 -13.23 4.89
CA CYS A 230 -7.57 -13.53 5.54
C CYS A 230 -7.66 -14.73 6.47
N ARG A 231 -8.71 -14.83 7.30
CA ARG A 231 -8.95 -15.97 8.19
C ARG A 231 -9.03 -17.29 7.43
N ASP A 232 -9.90 -17.33 6.40
CA ASP A 232 -10.19 -18.56 5.66
C ASP A 232 -8.97 -19.07 4.87
N ASN A 233 -7.98 -18.22 4.64
CA ASN A 233 -6.73 -18.56 3.96
C ASN A 233 -5.49 -18.52 4.89
N ASN A 234 -5.66 -18.40 6.18
CA ASN A 234 -4.57 -18.34 7.17
C ASN A 234 -3.52 -17.26 6.84
N MET A 235 -3.97 -16.10 6.32
CA MET A 235 -3.12 -14.96 5.98
C MET A 235 -2.96 -14.03 7.19
N PRO A 236 -1.82 -14.01 7.88
CA PRO A 236 -1.65 -13.15 9.05
C PRO A 236 -1.69 -11.67 8.65
N ILE A 237 -2.31 -10.86 9.52
CA ILE A 237 -2.39 -9.41 9.35
C ILE A 237 -1.52 -8.74 10.40
N ARG A 238 -0.64 -7.82 9.98
CA ARG A 238 0.14 -6.96 10.86
C ARG A 238 -0.40 -5.54 10.80
N VAL A 239 -0.90 -5.02 11.93
CA VAL A 239 -1.44 -3.66 12.05
C VAL A 239 -0.47 -2.82 12.85
N PHE A 240 0.03 -1.73 12.27
CA PHE A 240 1.03 -0.87 12.91
C PHE A 240 0.93 0.57 12.41
N LYS A 241 1.58 1.49 13.14
CA LYS A 241 1.60 2.92 12.80
C LYS A 241 2.60 3.21 11.69
N LEU A 242 2.10 3.84 10.60
CA LEU A 242 2.93 4.22 9.44
C LEU A 242 3.89 5.37 9.77
N THR A 243 3.43 6.36 10.55
CA THR A 243 4.15 7.63 10.73
C THR A 243 5.36 7.55 11.67
N GLU A 244 5.69 6.40 12.19
CA GLU A 244 6.92 6.17 12.93
C GLU A 244 8.02 5.66 11.99
N PRO A 245 9.09 6.44 11.79
CA PRO A 245 10.15 6.09 10.86
C PRO A 245 10.75 4.70 11.15
N GLY A 246 10.95 3.91 10.08
CA GLY A 246 11.55 2.58 10.17
C GLY A 246 10.59 1.47 10.60
N ASN A 247 9.34 1.76 10.95
CA ASN A 247 8.39 0.74 11.39
C ASN A 247 8.16 -0.35 10.34
N ILE A 248 8.03 0.00 9.05
CA ILE A 248 7.83 -1.01 7.99
C ILE A 248 9.01 -2.00 8.00
N LYS A 249 10.24 -1.51 8.03
CA LYS A 249 11.45 -2.33 8.05
C LYS A 249 11.49 -3.22 9.28
N ARG A 250 11.26 -2.67 10.48
CA ARG A 250 11.28 -3.41 11.74
C ARG A 250 10.23 -4.53 11.77
N VAL A 251 9.01 -4.27 11.28
CA VAL A 251 7.95 -5.30 11.20
C VAL A 251 8.34 -6.39 10.20
N VAL A 252 8.99 -6.06 9.08
CA VAL A 252 9.48 -7.04 8.10
C VAL A 252 10.53 -7.98 8.71
N PHE A 253 11.37 -7.49 9.62
CA PHE A 253 12.32 -8.31 10.38
C PHE A 253 11.67 -9.09 11.53
N GLY A 254 10.36 -8.91 11.77
CA GLY A 254 9.60 -9.68 12.77
C GLY A 254 9.56 -9.05 14.15
N GLU A 255 9.98 -7.79 14.30
CA GLU A 255 9.83 -7.11 15.59
C GLU A 255 8.37 -7.04 16.03
N PRO A 256 8.08 -7.16 17.34
CA PRO A 256 6.73 -7.20 17.88
C PRO A 256 6.09 -5.80 17.94
N ILE A 257 6.08 -5.10 16.82
CA ILE A 257 5.47 -3.77 16.67
C ILE A 257 4.00 -3.92 16.27
N GLY A 258 3.14 -3.14 16.91
CA GLY A 258 1.70 -3.11 16.62
C GLY A 258 0.97 -4.36 17.08
N THR A 259 -0.02 -4.79 16.32
CA THR A 259 -0.85 -5.97 16.57
C THR A 259 -0.68 -6.98 15.45
N ILE A 260 -0.56 -8.26 15.80
CA ILE A 260 -0.71 -9.37 14.87
C ILE A 260 -2.11 -9.98 15.00
N VAL A 261 -2.78 -10.21 13.86
CA VAL A 261 -4.03 -10.97 13.80
C VAL A 261 -3.75 -12.27 13.05
N GLU A 262 -3.95 -13.40 13.73
CA GLU A 262 -3.65 -14.74 13.21
C GLU A 262 -4.45 -15.81 13.97
N GLY A 263 -4.43 -17.07 13.53
CA GLY A 263 -5.03 -18.23 14.19
C GLY A 263 -6.41 -18.60 13.74
#